data_66764d1e57c333bb88ed5d06505a5af6
#
_entry.id   66764d1e57c333bb88ed5d06505a5af6
#
_cell.length_a   1.000
_cell.length_b   1.000
_cell.length_c   1.000
_cell.angle_alpha   90.00
_cell.angle_beta   90.00
_cell.angle_gamma   90.00
#
_symmetry.space_group_name_H-M   'P 1'
#
loop_
_entity.id
_entity.type
_entity.pdbx_description
1 polymer ?
#
loop_
_entity_poly.entity_id
_entity_poly.type
_entity_poly.pdbx_seq_one_letter_code
_entity_poly.pdbx_strand_id
1 'polypeptide(L)'
;WAVKRQKYGEKIWWCDNIGSKYPYPNWYIDEPAINHRIQFWMAFKYKIDAIFSWGANVWGGYKAGENDKWPYQPWNAMTYPGANGDGYQLYPGIDKTPYSSIRLEVIRDGIEDYEYIYILREKLKELKKARKGENMVAATESLLDFSSLITSLVKFTANPEELFRRREMIALQIEKIDKILK
;
A
#
# COMPACT_ATOMS: atom_id res chain seq x y z
N TRP A 1 -4.63 -17.53 -12.44
CA TRP A 1 -3.42 -18.36 -12.24
C TRP A 1 -2.94 -18.24 -10.79
N ALA A 2 -2.66 -17.03 -10.27
CA ALA A 2 -2.14 -16.79 -8.90
C ALA A 2 -2.97 -17.46 -7.80
N VAL A 3 -4.30 -17.25 -7.79
CA VAL A 3 -5.21 -17.85 -6.79
C VAL A 3 -5.15 -19.39 -6.80
N LYS A 4 -4.89 -20.01 -7.96
CA LYS A 4 -4.69 -21.47 -8.01
C LYS A 4 -3.40 -21.88 -7.33
N ARG A 5 -2.32 -21.11 -7.47
CA ARG A 5 -1.01 -21.41 -6.86
C ARG A 5 -1.02 -21.23 -5.36
N GLN A 6 -1.75 -20.24 -4.85
CA GLN A 6 -1.95 -20.07 -3.40
C GLN A 6 -2.56 -21.30 -2.72
N LYS A 7 -3.43 -22.08 -3.42
CA LYS A 7 -3.98 -23.34 -2.90
C LYS A 7 -2.93 -24.42 -2.64
N TYR A 8 -1.76 -24.31 -3.28
CA TYR A 8 -0.62 -25.20 -3.05
C TYR A 8 0.40 -24.62 -2.06
N GLY A 9 0.02 -23.55 -1.32
CA GLY A 9 0.89 -22.91 -0.32
C GLY A 9 1.91 -21.95 -0.90
N GLU A 10 1.84 -21.64 -2.19
CA GLU A 10 2.74 -20.67 -2.82
C GLU A 10 2.41 -19.25 -2.40
N LYS A 11 3.46 -18.45 -2.22
CA LYS A 11 3.37 -17.02 -1.90
C LYS A 11 3.28 -16.21 -3.19
N ILE A 12 2.37 -15.23 -3.21
CA ILE A 12 2.20 -14.33 -4.34
C ILE A 12 2.69 -12.95 -3.95
N TRP A 13 3.64 -12.46 -4.70
CA TRP A 13 4.19 -11.12 -4.54
C TRP A 13 3.85 -10.25 -5.74
N TRP A 14 3.50 -9.02 -5.49
CA TRP A 14 3.41 -7.99 -6.51
C TRP A 14 4.74 -7.24 -6.61
N CYS A 15 5.11 -6.90 -7.83
CA CYS A 15 6.26 -6.04 -8.10
C CYS A 15 5.76 -4.72 -8.67
N ASP A 16 6.01 -3.63 -7.95
CA ASP A 16 5.82 -2.29 -8.50
C ASP A 16 7.03 -1.91 -9.36
N ASN A 17 6.79 -1.62 -10.62
CA ASN A 17 7.79 -1.28 -11.63
C ASN A 17 7.15 -0.59 -12.84
N ILE A 18 7.95 -0.15 -13.81
CA ILE A 18 7.49 0.57 -15.02
C ILE A 18 6.36 -0.11 -15.81
N GLY A 19 6.07 -1.37 -15.55
CA GLY A 19 4.94 -2.10 -16.17
C GLY A 19 3.58 -1.77 -15.55
N SER A 20 3.55 -1.30 -14.30
CA SER A 20 2.32 -1.02 -13.56
C SER A 20 1.79 0.40 -13.83
N LYS A 21 1.58 0.73 -15.10
CA LYS A 21 1.09 2.06 -15.51
C LYS A 21 -0.42 2.20 -15.27
N TYR A 22 -0.88 3.46 -15.29
CA TYR A 22 -2.32 3.76 -15.26
C TYR A 22 -3.09 2.81 -16.20
N PRO A 23 -4.21 2.24 -15.78
CA PRO A 23 -4.98 2.54 -14.55
C PRO A 23 -4.65 1.67 -13.32
N TYR A 24 -3.52 0.94 -13.31
CA TYR A 24 -3.07 0.24 -12.11
C TYR A 24 -2.47 1.24 -11.10
N PRO A 25 -2.73 1.09 -9.79
CA PRO A 25 -2.06 1.92 -8.80
C PRO A 25 -0.57 1.59 -8.77
N ASN A 26 0.26 2.61 -8.57
CA ASN A 26 1.72 2.49 -8.57
C ASN A 26 2.35 3.56 -7.67
N TRP A 27 3.69 3.56 -7.57
CA TRP A 27 4.44 4.50 -6.73
C TRP A 27 5.16 5.60 -7.51
N TYR A 28 4.64 5.99 -8.68
CA TYR A 28 5.25 7.02 -9.51
C TYR A 28 4.92 8.42 -9.01
N ILE A 29 5.81 9.38 -9.35
CA ILE A 29 5.58 10.81 -9.07
C ILE A 29 4.38 11.33 -9.88
N ASP A 30 4.16 10.74 -11.05
CA ASP A 30 3.11 11.15 -11.99
C ASP A 30 1.69 10.84 -11.49
N GLU A 31 1.56 10.04 -10.45
CA GLU A 31 0.27 9.50 -9.99
C GLU A 31 -0.18 10.12 -8.66
N PRO A 32 -1.49 10.19 -8.42
CA PRO A 32 -2.02 10.64 -7.13
C PRO A 32 -1.51 9.81 -5.95
N ALA A 33 -1.25 10.47 -4.82
CA ALA A 33 -0.72 9.81 -3.62
C ALA A 33 -1.59 8.64 -3.10
N ILE A 34 -2.90 8.69 -3.34
CA ILE A 34 -3.80 7.58 -2.98
C ILE A 34 -3.40 6.27 -3.67
N ASN A 35 -2.81 6.32 -4.87
CA ASN A 35 -2.34 5.14 -5.59
C ASN A 35 -1.22 4.41 -4.82
N HIS A 36 -0.38 5.16 -4.12
CA HIS A 36 0.70 4.59 -3.30
C HIS A 36 0.14 3.83 -2.08
N ARG A 37 -0.96 4.31 -1.50
CA ARG A 37 -1.58 3.78 -0.28
C ARG A 37 -2.56 2.64 -0.54
N ILE A 38 -3.38 2.76 -1.60
CA ILE A 38 -4.46 1.79 -1.89
C ILE A 38 -3.93 0.39 -2.21
N GLN A 39 -2.69 0.27 -2.68
CA GLN A 39 -2.07 -1.02 -2.99
C GLN A 39 -2.05 -1.96 -1.77
N PHE A 40 -1.89 -1.44 -0.56
CA PHE A 40 -1.87 -2.25 0.67
C PHE A 40 -3.27 -2.77 1.03
N TRP A 41 -4.32 -1.97 0.78
CA TRP A 41 -5.71 -2.41 0.90
C TRP A 41 -6.06 -3.48 -0.14
N MET A 42 -5.54 -3.31 -1.38
CA MET A 42 -5.67 -4.32 -2.43
C MET A 42 -4.91 -5.60 -2.08
N ALA A 43 -3.69 -5.49 -1.55
CA ALA A 43 -2.91 -6.64 -1.12
C ALA A 43 -3.68 -7.48 -0.11
N PHE A 44 -4.33 -6.85 0.87
CA PHE A 44 -5.18 -7.55 1.81
C PHE A 44 -6.39 -8.20 1.12
N LYS A 45 -7.13 -7.44 0.29
CA LYS A 45 -8.33 -7.92 -0.42
C LYS A 45 -8.01 -9.13 -1.31
N TYR A 46 -6.92 -9.08 -2.05
CA TYR A 46 -6.53 -10.13 -3.00
C TYR A 46 -5.60 -11.19 -2.40
N LYS A 47 -5.34 -11.12 -1.08
CA LYS A 47 -4.49 -12.08 -0.35
C LYS A 47 -3.08 -12.16 -0.92
N ILE A 48 -2.50 -11.00 -1.22
CA ILE A 48 -1.13 -10.88 -1.70
C ILE A 48 -0.19 -10.88 -0.49
N ASP A 49 0.83 -11.71 -0.53
CA ASP A 49 1.74 -11.95 0.61
C ASP A 49 2.79 -10.83 0.76
N ALA A 50 3.17 -10.15 -0.32
CA ALA A 50 4.12 -9.05 -0.29
C ALA A 50 3.96 -8.11 -1.50
N ILE A 51 4.35 -6.84 -1.30
CA ILE A 51 4.61 -5.89 -2.38
C ILE A 51 6.11 -5.65 -2.42
N PHE A 52 6.71 -5.85 -3.58
CA PHE A 52 8.14 -5.73 -3.81
C PHE A 52 8.42 -4.48 -4.64
N SER A 53 9.36 -3.66 -4.18
CA SER A 53 9.95 -2.59 -4.98
C SER A 53 11.35 -3.02 -5.41
N TRP A 54 11.65 -2.93 -6.71
CA TRP A 54 12.95 -3.34 -7.24
C TRP A 54 14.09 -2.37 -6.90
N GLY A 55 13.76 -1.16 -6.47
CA GLY A 55 14.72 -0.15 -6.04
C GLY A 55 14.10 0.88 -5.11
N ALA A 56 14.89 1.44 -4.22
CA ALA A 56 14.49 2.52 -3.32
C ALA A 56 15.31 3.81 -3.53
N ASN A 57 16.49 3.70 -4.13
CA ASN A 57 17.48 4.77 -4.28
C ASN A 57 18.25 4.67 -5.62
N VAL A 58 17.58 4.27 -6.68
CA VAL A 58 18.17 4.21 -8.02
C VAL A 58 18.25 5.61 -8.60
N TRP A 59 19.22 6.38 -8.14
CA TRP A 59 19.32 7.83 -8.42
C TRP A 59 19.92 8.18 -9.77
N GLY A 60 20.60 7.24 -10.44
CA GLY A 60 21.24 7.45 -11.74
C GLY A 60 20.26 7.71 -12.89
N GLY A 61 18.97 7.41 -12.69
CA GLY A 61 17.97 7.50 -13.75
C GLY A 61 18.06 6.36 -14.77
N TYR A 62 17.19 6.39 -15.76
CA TYR A 62 17.15 5.37 -16.84
C TYR A 62 18.10 5.67 -18.00
N LYS A 63 18.52 6.93 -18.14
CA LYS A 63 19.49 7.32 -19.15
C LYS A 63 20.86 7.45 -18.50
N ALA A 64 21.85 6.76 -19.07
CA ALA A 64 23.23 6.86 -18.62
C ALA A 64 23.69 8.34 -18.62
N GLY A 65 24.27 8.78 -17.52
CA GLY A 65 24.81 10.11 -17.35
C GLY A 65 23.81 11.21 -16.95
N GLU A 66 22.50 10.91 -16.84
CA GLU A 66 21.47 11.93 -16.58
C GLU A 66 21.65 12.66 -15.24
N ASN A 67 22.06 11.93 -14.21
CA ASN A 67 22.28 12.47 -12.86
C ASN A 67 23.74 12.33 -12.38
N ASP A 68 24.68 12.03 -13.25
CA ASP A 68 26.08 11.78 -12.88
C ASP A 68 26.79 13.01 -12.29
N LYS A 69 26.29 14.22 -12.59
CA LYS A 69 26.86 15.48 -12.11
C LYS A 69 26.26 15.96 -10.78
N TRP A 70 25.38 15.20 -10.17
CA TRP A 70 24.91 15.49 -8.81
C TRP A 70 26.08 15.34 -7.82
N PRO A 71 26.27 16.25 -6.85
CA PRO A 71 25.44 17.41 -6.49
C PRO A 71 25.81 18.73 -7.20
N TYR A 72 26.73 18.73 -8.16
CA TYR A 72 27.22 19.93 -8.86
C TYR A 72 26.19 20.49 -9.85
N GLN A 73 25.24 19.66 -10.24
CA GLN A 73 24.07 20.08 -11.02
C GLN A 73 22.80 19.58 -10.31
N PRO A 74 21.65 20.25 -10.48
CA PRO A 74 20.38 19.80 -9.92
C PRO A 74 20.06 18.37 -10.33
N TRP A 75 19.66 17.56 -9.37
CA TRP A 75 19.18 16.20 -9.65
C TRP A 75 17.82 16.25 -10.34
N ASN A 76 17.67 15.49 -11.41
CA ASN A 76 16.44 15.41 -12.17
C ASN A 76 15.60 14.21 -11.72
N ALA A 77 14.42 14.48 -11.18
CA ALA A 77 13.46 13.47 -10.77
C ALA A 77 12.65 12.89 -11.95
N MET A 78 12.61 13.62 -13.08
CA MET A 78 11.74 13.31 -14.23
C MET A 78 12.53 12.54 -15.29
N THR A 79 13.06 11.38 -14.90
CA THR A 79 13.95 10.59 -15.75
C THR A 79 13.26 9.57 -16.63
N TYR A 80 11.97 9.28 -16.35
CA TYR A 80 11.18 8.31 -17.11
C TYR A 80 9.73 8.78 -17.26
N PRO A 81 9.38 9.52 -18.33
CA PRO A 81 8.03 10.06 -18.53
C PRO A 81 6.94 8.97 -18.45
N GLY A 82 5.92 9.22 -17.61
CA GLY A 82 4.82 8.30 -17.33
C GLY A 82 5.17 7.15 -16.37
N ALA A 83 6.37 7.17 -15.77
CA ALA A 83 6.79 6.31 -14.68
C ALA A 83 7.91 7.00 -13.86
N ASN A 84 7.85 8.33 -13.76
CA ASN A 84 8.84 9.07 -12.98
C ASN A 84 8.79 8.64 -11.52
N GLY A 85 9.96 8.43 -10.92
CA GLY A 85 10.06 7.93 -9.55
C GLY A 85 10.10 6.42 -9.40
N ASP A 86 9.97 5.65 -10.49
CA ASP A 86 10.18 4.21 -10.43
C ASP A 86 11.61 3.88 -9.99
N GLY A 87 11.76 2.96 -9.02
CA GLY A 87 13.05 2.57 -8.46
C GLY A 87 13.64 3.53 -7.43
N TYR A 88 12.99 4.64 -7.09
CA TYR A 88 13.44 5.50 -5.99
C TYR A 88 12.28 6.15 -5.24
N GLN A 89 12.19 5.88 -3.96
CA GLN A 89 11.31 6.51 -2.98
C GLN A 89 12.08 7.49 -2.07
N LEU A 90 13.41 7.38 -2.07
CA LEU A 90 14.32 8.28 -1.37
C LEU A 90 14.96 9.24 -2.37
N TYR A 91 15.15 10.49 -1.97
CA TYR A 91 15.85 11.50 -2.77
C TYR A 91 17.31 11.62 -2.34
N PRO A 92 18.25 11.91 -3.26
CA PRO A 92 19.65 12.07 -2.91
C PRO A 92 19.90 13.43 -2.23
N GLY A 93 20.47 13.40 -1.03
CA GLY A 93 20.97 14.59 -0.35
C GLY A 93 22.34 15.01 -0.87
N ILE A 94 22.71 16.29 -0.67
CA ILE A 94 24.00 16.88 -1.12
C ILE A 94 25.18 16.16 -0.48
N ASP A 95 25.03 15.72 0.75
CA ASP A 95 26.02 14.96 1.53
C ASP A 95 25.94 13.45 1.31
N LYS A 96 25.20 12.99 0.30
CA LYS A 96 24.87 11.60 0.02
C LYS A 96 23.96 10.94 1.06
N THR A 97 23.41 11.69 2.03
CA THR A 97 22.39 11.20 2.93
C THR A 97 21.06 11.08 2.18
N PRO A 98 20.34 9.96 2.26
CA PRO A 98 19.04 9.85 1.61
C PRO A 98 17.99 10.70 2.35
N TYR A 99 17.20 11.45 1.60
CA TYR A 99 16.04 12.18 2.12
C TYR A 99 14.77 11.40 1.85
N SER A 100 13.86 11.37 2.84
CA SER A 100 12.53 10.80 2.66
C SER A 100 11.72 11.59 1.62
N SER A 101 10.75 10.93 1.03
CA SER A 101 9.80 11.56 0.12
C SER A 101 8.37 11.42 0.66
N ILE A 102 7.47 12.31 0.22
CA ILE A 102 6.04 12.17 0.50
C ILE A 102 5.52 10.79 0.06
N ARG A 103 6.04 10.25 -1.05
CA ARG A 103 5.67 8.91 -1.54
C ARG A 103 6.02 7.82 -0.52
N LEU A 104 7.24 7.86 0.03
CA LEU A 104 7.67 6.89 1.05
C LEU A 104 6.82 6.99 2.31
N GLU A 105 6.46 8.22 2.73
CA GLU A 105 5.59 8.43 3.89
C GLU A 105 4.16 7.88 3.64
N VAL A 106 3.62 8.08 2.44
CA VAL A 106 2.30 7.54 2.06
C VAL A 106 2.33 6.01 1.93
N ILE A 107 3.44 5.44 1.47
CA ILE A 107 3.67 3.98 1.46
C ILE A 107 3.68 3.45 2.90
N ARG A 108 4.36 4.13 3.82
CA ARG A 108 4.35 3.79 5.25
C ARG A 108 2.93 3.80 5.82
N ASP A 109 2.16 4.86 5.53
CA ASP A 109 0.76 4.93 5.94
C ASP A 109 -0.08 3.76 5.40
N GLY A 110 0.20 3.33 4.17
CA GLY A 110 -0.44 2.16 3.57
C GLY A 110 -0.08 0.85 4.28
N ILE A 111 1.16 0.68 4.71
CA ILE A 111 1.61 -0.46 5.51
C ILE A 111 0.90 -0.46 6.87
N GLU A 112 0.82 0.71 7.53
CA GLU A 112 0.08 0.85 8.79
C GLU A 112 -1.41 0.52 8.61
N ASP A 113 -2.04 0.95 7.51
CA ASP A 113 -3.42 0.58 7.20
C ASP A 113 -3.58 -0.95 7.10
N TYR A 114 -2.65 -1.62 6.44
CA TYR A 114 -2.65 -3.09 6.35
C TYR A 114 -2.57 -3.74 7.73
N GLU A 115 -1.74 -3.22 8.63
CA GLU A 115 -1.63 -3.72 10.01
C GLU A 115 -2.95 -3.55 10.78
N TYR A 116 -3.62 -2.38 10.66
CA TYR A 116 -4.95 -2.19 11.26
C TYR A 116 -5.97 -3.22 10.75
N ILE A 117 -5.99 -3.46 9.43
CA ILE A 117 -6.88 -4.44 8.82
C ILE A 117 -6.53 -5.86 9.30
N TYR A 118 -5.25 -6.18 9.40
CA TYR A 118 -4.75 -7.46 9.91
C TYR A 118 -5.19 -7.69 11.35
N ILE A 119 -4.97 -6.71 12.23
CA ILE A 119 -5.38 -6.77 13.65
C ILE A 119 -6.90 -6.99 13.74
N LEU A 120 -7.69 -6.23 12.98
CA LEU A 120 -9.15 -6.40 12.99
C LEU A 120 -9.57 -7.81 12.56
N ARG A 121 -8.92 -8.38 11.54
CA ARG A 121 -9.16 -9.75 11.10
C ARG A 121 -8.85 -10.78 12.19
N GLU A 122 -7.73 -10.61 12.90
CA GLU A 122 -7.38 -11.52 14.00
C GLU A 122 -8.39 -11.38 15.16
N LYS A 123 -8.79 -10.16 15.50
CA LYS A 123 -9.84 -9.90 16.50
C LYS A 123 -11.18 -10.53 16.12
N LEU A 124 -11.54 -10.54 14.83
CA LEU A 124 -12.72 -11.25 14.35
C LEU A 124 -12.64 -12.76 14.63
N LYS A 125 -11.47 -13.37 14.44
CA LYS A 125 -11.26 -14.80 14.77
C LYS A 125 -11.43 -15.06 16.27
N GLU A 126 -10.90 -14.17 17.11
CA GLU A 126 -11.04 -14.26 18.58
C GLU A 126 -12.52 -14.17 18.99
N LEU A 127 -13.29 -13.20 18.45
CA LEU A 127 -14.72 -13.08 18.70
C LEU A 127 -15.50 -14.34 18.35
N LYS A 128 -15.26 -14.89 17.15
CA LYS A 128 -15.90 -16.12 16.68
C LYS A 128 -15.58 -17.31 17.58
N LYS A 129 -14.31 -17.42 18.02
CA LYS A 129 -13.87 -18.48 18.95
C LYS A 129 -14.53 -18.34 20.31
N ALA A 130 -14.64 -17.12 20.82
CA ALA A 130 -15.25 -16.82 22.11
C ALA A 130 -16.79 -16.97 22.10
N ARG A 131 -17.40 -17.05 20.92
CA ARG A 131 -18.88 -17.05 20.72
C ARG A 131 -19.56 -15.83 21.38
N LYS A 132 -18.88 -14.69 21.36
CA LYS A 132 -19.35 -13.43 21.95
C LYS A 132 -19.73 -12.45 20.85
N GLY A 133 -20.76 -11.62 21.09
CA GLY A 133 -21.04 -10.42 20.29
C GLY A 133 -21.41 -10.69 18.83
N GLU A 134 -22.44 -11.46 18.53
CA GLU A 134 -22.89 -11.77 17.15
C GLU A 134 -23.04 -10.52 16.28
N ASN A 135 -23.67 -9.45 16.80
CA ASN A 135 -23.81 -8.19 16.08
C ASN A 135 -22.44 -7.55 15.75
N MET A 136 -21.46 -7.77 16.62
CA MET A 136 -20.10 -7.26 16.42
C MET A 136 -19.35 -8.07 15.38
N VAL A 137 -19.57 -9.37 15.29
CA VAL A 137 -19.04 -10.22 14.22
C VAL A 137 -19.48 -9.71 12.86
N ALA A 138 -20.81 -9.49 12.67
CA ALA A 138 -21.35 -8.98 11.41
C ALA A 138 -20.81 -7.58 11.06
N ALA A 139 -20.75 -6.67 12.03
CA ALA A 139 -20.17 -5.34 11.84
C ALA A 139 -18.70 -5.39 11.45
N THR A 140 -17.93 -6.31 12.06
CA THR A 140 -16.49 -6.47 11.75
C THR A 140 -16.28 -7.07 10.36
N GLU A 141 -17.09 -8.04 9.96
CA GLU A 141 -17.06 -8.60 8.60
C GLU A 141 -17.36 -7.53 7.54
N SER A 142 -18.34 -6.68 7.80
CA SER A 142 -18.67 -5.56 6.91
C SER A 142 -17.51 -4.55 6.78
N LEU A 143 -16.76 -4.30 7.85
CA LEU A 143 -15.59 -3.42 7.80
C LEU A 143 -14.44 -4.03 7.00
N LEU A 144 -14.31 -5.34 6.97
CA LEU A 144 -13.31 -6.08 6.20
C LEU A 144 -13.72 -6.31 4.73
N ASP A 145 -14.93 -5.94 4.35
CA ASP A 145 -15.36 -5.90 2.94
C ASP A 145 -14.99 -4.56 2.30
N PHE A 146 -14.01 -4.60 1.41
CA PHE A 146 -13.52 -3.44 0.68
C PHE A 146 -14.14 -3.28 -0.72
N SER A 147 -15.26 -3.94 -1.01
CA SER A 147 -15.88 -3.90 -2.35
C SER A 147 -16.33 -2.51 -2.76
N SER A 148 -16.71 -1.65 -1.80
CA SER A 148 -17.07 -0.24 -2.04
C SER A 148 -15.86 0.64 -2.38
N LEU A 149 -14.67 0.31 -1.88
CA LEU A 149 -13.44 1.06 -2.10
C LEU A 149 -12.66 0.55 -3.31
N ILE A 150 -12.70 -0.77 -3.53
CA ILE A 150 -11.90 -1.46 -4.54
C ILE A 150 -12.80 -2.41 -5.30
N THR A 151 -13.18 -2.05 -6.53
CA THR A 151 -13.99 -2.90 -7.40
C THR A 151 -13.13 -3.88 -8.19
N SER A 152 -11.95 -3.43 -8.63
CA SER A 152 -10.95 -4.27 -9.34
C SER A 152 -9.54 -3.70 -9.14
N LEU A 153 -8.54 -4.33 -9.75
CA LEU A 153 -7.15 -3.85 -9.74
C LEU A 153 -6.97 -2.49 -10.45
N VAL A 154 -7.94 -2.10 -11.27
CA VAL A 154 -7.90 -0.86 -12.06
C VAL A 154 -9.09 0.05 -11.79
N LYS A 155 -9.96 -0.31 -10.86
CA LYS A 155 -11.13 0.48 -10.47
C LYS A 155 -11.26 0.51 -8.96
N PHE A 156 -10.90 1.63 -8.37
CA PHE A 156 -10.85 1.87 -6.94
C PHE A 156 -11.16 3.34 -6.65
N THR A 157 -11.39 3.66 -5.38
CA THR A 157 -11.67 5.05 -4.99
C THR A 157 -10.49 5.96 -5.25
N ALA A 158 -10.76 7.14 -5.78
CA ALA A 158 -9.79 8.24 -5.89
C ALA A 158 -9.90 9.23 -4.72
N ASN A 159 -10.84 9.00 -3.78
CA ASN A 159 -11.08 9.89 -2.65
C ASN A 159 -10.34 9.40 -1.40
N PRO A 160 -9.28 10.09 -0.93
CA PRO A 160 -8.52 9.70 0.24
C PRO A 160 -9.35 9.70 1.53
N GLU A 161 -10.39 10.54 1.64
CA GLU A 161 -11.27 10.61 2.81
C GLU A 161 -12.04 9.31 3.05
N GLU A 162 -12.30 8.54 2.00
CA GLU A 162 -12.95 7.24 2.14
C GLU A 162 -12.02 6.22 2.81
N LEU A 163 -10.70 6.27 2.52
CA LEU A 163 -9.72 5.44 3.20
C LEU A 163 -9.53 5.87 4.65
N PHE A 164 -9.41 7.17 4.91
CA PHE A 164 -9.26 7.69 6.27
C PHE A 164 -10.44 7.30 7.15
N ARG A 165 -11.66 7.51 6.66
CA ARG A 165 -12.87 7.12 7.37
C ARG A 165 -12.92 5.60 7.64
N ARG A 166 -12.57 4.78 6.64
CA ARG A 166 -12.57 3.32 6.82
C ARG A 166 -11.51 2.90 7.84
N ARG A 167 -10.32 3.48 7.82
CA ARG A 167 -9.26 3.23 8.81
C ARG A 167 -9.71 3.59 10.22
N GLU A 168 -10.33 4.77 10.40
CA GLU A 168 -10.88 5.19 11.69
C GLU A 168 -11.93 4.21 12.20
N MET A 169 -12.87 3.81 11.36
CA MET A 169 -13.89 2.82 11.73
C MET A 169 -13.27 1.48 12.15
N ILE A 170 -12.20 1.04 11.47
CA ILE A 170 -11.44 -0.17 11.83
C ILE A 170 -10.80 -0.01 13.21
N ALA A 171 -10.12 1.11 13.48
CA ALA A 171 -9.50 1.39 14.77
C ALA A 171 -10.52 1.37 15.91
N LEU A 172 -11.64 2.08 15.76
CA LEU A 172 -12.73 2.11 16.74
C LEU A 172 -13.35 0.72 16.97
N GLN A 173 -13.42 -0.10 15.92
CA GLN A 173 -13.94 -1.46 16.04
C GLN A 173 -12.99 -2.37 16.82
N ILE A 174 -11.68 -2.24 16.63
CA ILE A 174 -10.66 -2.95 17.41
C ILE A 174 -10.82 -2.63 18.88
N GLU A 175 -10.92 -1.34 19.24
CA GLU A 175 -11.11 -0.92 20.63
C GLU A 175 -12.38 -1.49 21.26
N LYS A 176 -13.50 -1.53 20.50
CA LYS A 176 -14.76 -2.12 20.98
C LYS A 176 -14.63 -3.61 21.26
N ILE A 177 -13.95 -4.33 20.35
CA ILE A 177 -13.71 -5.77 20.51
C ILE A 177 -12.85 -6.05 21.73
N ASP A 178 -11.79 -5.28 21.94
CA ASP A 178 -10.91 -5.43 23.10
C ASP A 178 -11.63 -5.25 24.44
N LYS A 179 -12.64 -4.37 24.49
CA LYS A 179 -13.48 -4.20 25.69
C LYS A 179 -14.38 -5.40 25.97
N ILE A 180 -14.79 -6.14 24.93
CA ILE A 180 -15.67 -7.33 25.08
C ILE A 180 -14.88 -8.60 25.39
N LEU A 181 -13.64 -8.68 24.90
CA LEU A 181 -12.79 -9.87 25.11
C LEU A 181 -12.09 -9.86 26.47
N LYS A 182 -11.97 -8.71 27.10
CA LYS A 182 -11.55 -8.59 28.53
C LYS A 182 -12.66 -9.06 29.44
#